data_871125d6b1036d576c0db630bcf2669b
#
_entry.id   871125d6b1036d576c0db630bcf2669b
#
_cell.length_a   1.000
_cell.length_b   1.000
_cell.length_c   1.000
_cell.angle_alpha   90.00
_cell.angle_beta   90.00
_cell.angle_gamma   90.00
#
_symmetry.space_group_name_H-M   'P 1'
#
loop_
_entity.id
_entity.type
_entity.pdbx_description
1 polymer ?
#
loop_
_entity_poly.entity_id
_entity_poly.type
_entity_poly.pdbx_seq_one_letter_code
_entity_poly.pdbx_strand_id
1 'polypeptide(L)'
;MIILLQHNYETVGVLADWQIRSRCEGDSPMVEPFVLDLLNPASLDVVLGPYIMVEDPNNFDLVRVDISDHTEDNPWLLDPGEFVLGETRETFNLPNTISAQFVLKSSRARAGYDHALAGWADPGWAGSKLTVELKN
;
A
#
# COMPACT_ATOMS: atom_id res chain seq x y z
N MET A 1 -3.63 -1.18 -4.09
CA MET A 1 -3.22 -2.33 -4.94
C MET A 1 -1.72 -2.24 -5.17
N ILE A 2 -1.04 -3.36 -5.11
CA ILE A 2 0.39 -3.43 -5.39
C ILE A 2 0.65 -4.45 -6.51
N ILE A 3 1.49 -4.09 -7.47
CA ILE A 3 1.98 -4.95 -8.54
C ILE A 3 3.39 -5.37 -8.16
N LEU A 4 3.68 -6.66 -8.23
CA LEU A 4 4.95 -7.26 -7.86
C LEU A 4 5.70 -7.70 -9.11
N LEU A 5 6.90 -7.21 -9.27
CA LEU A 5 7.74 -7.38 -10.45
C LEU A 5 8.95 -8.24 -10.09
N GLN A 6 9.08 -9.38 -10.74
CA GLN A 6 10.24 -10.25 -10.55
C GLN A 6 11.39 -9.84 -11.47
N HIS A 7 12.59 -9.75 -10.89
CA HIS A 7 13.84 -9.45 -11.58
C HIS A 7 14.86 -10.54 -11.25
N ASN A 8 15.06 -11.48 -12.14
CA ASN A 8 16.17 -12.40 -12.07
C ASN A 8 16.75 -12.60 -13.48
N TYR A 9 17.89 -13.27 -13.59
CA TYR A 9 18.59 -13.44 -14.87
C TYR A 9 17.80 -14.23 -15.93
N GLU A 10 16.75 -14.94 -15.53
CA GLU A 10 15.99 -15.83 -16.41
C GLU A 10 14.58 -15.31 -16.70
N THR A 11 14.00 -14.52 -15.80
CA THR A 11 12.62 -14.03 -15.94
C THR A 11 12.47 -12.61 -15.41
N VAL A 12 11.83 -11.77 -16.21
CA VAL A 12 11.40 -10.42 -15.83
C VAL A 12 9.92 -10.31 -16.14
N GLY A 13 9.11 -9.89 -15.17
CA GLY A 13 7.70 -9.71 -15.40
C GLY A 13 6.89 -9.54 -14.14
N VAL A 14 5.59 -9.31 -14.32
CA VAL A 14 4.61 -9.21 -13.24
C VAL A 14 4.31 -10.60 -12.68
N LEU A 15 4.27 -10.72 -11.35
CA LEU A 15 3.89 -11.97 -10.70
C LEU A 15 2.39 -12.24 -10.87
N ALA A 16 2.05 -13.47 -11.24
CA ALA A 16 0.69 -13.97 -11.21
C ALA A 16 0.24 -14.29 -9.77
N ASP A 17 -1.06 -14.43 -9.57
CA ASP A 17 -1.71 -14.71 -8.28
C ASP A 17 -1.07 -15.89 -7.52
N TRP A 18 -0.89 -17.02 -8.19
CA TRP A 18 -0.29 -18.22 -7.57
C TRP A 18 1.17 -17.98 -7.13
N GLN A 19 1.91 -17.13 -7.84
CA GLN A 19 3.27 -16.74 -7.49
C GLN A 19 3.29 -15.80 -6.28
N ILE A 20 2.37 -14.83 -6.24
CA ILE A 20 2.18 -13.93 -5.09
C ILE A 20 1.80 -14.76 -3.87
N ARG A 21 0.78 -15.61 -4.01
CA ARG A 21 0.29 -16.48 -2.94
C ARG A 21 1.40 -17.34 -2.35
N SER A 22 2.16 -18.04 -3.19
CA SER A 22 3.23 -18.94 -2.72
C SER A 22 4.34 -18.23 -1.95
N ARG A 23 4.51 -16.91 -2.16
CA ARG A 23 5.50 -16.07 -1.46
C ARG A 23 4.95 -15.36 -0.22
N CYS A 24 3.64 -15.34 -0.07
CA CYS A 24 2.98 -14.74 1.09
C CYS A 24 2.48 -15.80 2.10
N GLU A 25 2.43 -17.08 1.71
CA GLU A 25 2.14 -18.20 2.59
C GLU A 25 3.45 -18.82 3.11
N GLY A 26 3.52 -19.18 4.40
CA GLY A 26 4.67 -19.84 5.03
C GLY A 26 5.33 -18.99 6.12
N ASP A 27 6.52 -19.43 6.56
CA ASP A 27 7.20 -18.89 7.75
C ASP A 27 7.89 -17.53 7.52
N SER A 28 8.04 -17.11 6.29
CA SER A 28 8.69 -15.85 5.91
C SER A 28 7.89 -15.15 4.80
N PRO A 29 6.69 -14.66 5.11
CA PRO A 29 5.82 -14.07 4.10
C PRO A 29 6.42 -12.78 3.51
N MET A 30 6.30 -12.65 2.19
CA MET A 30 6.72 -11.43 1.47
C MET A 30 5.86 -10.22 1.83
N VAL A 31 4.59 -10.44 2.17
CA VAL A 31 3.63 -9.41 2.61
C VAL A 31 2.82 -9.98 3.78
N GLU A 32 2.76 -9.25 4.90
CA GLU A 32 2.08 -9.68 6.13
C GLU A 32 1.28 -8.54 6.77
N PRO A 33 0.02 -8.77 7.16
CA PRO A 33 -0.75 -10.01 6.99
C PRO A 33 -1.15 -10.23 5.53
N PHE A 34 -1.09 -11.49 5.07
CA PHE A 34 -1.62 -11.87 3.76
C PHE A 34 -3.10 -12.27 3.89
N VAL A 35 -3.96 -11.65 3.10
CA VAL A 35 -5.40 -11.95 3.05
C VAL A 35 -5.76 -12.40 1.64
N LEU A 36 -6.18 -13.65 1.50
CA LEU A 36 -6.43 -14.27 0.21
C LEU A 36 -7.49 -13.53 -0.62
N ASP A 37 -8.52 -12.97 0.02
CA ASP A 37 -9.59 -12.24 -0.65
C ASP A 37 -9.12 -10.91 -1.29
N LEU A 38 -7.93 -10.43 -0.92
CA LEU A 38 -7.30 -9.26 -1.50
C LEU A 38 -6.39 -9.58 -2.70
N LEU A 39 -6.21 -10.88 -3.00
CA LEU A 39 -5.40 -11.32 -4.13
C LEU A 39 -6.16 -11.20 -5.44
N ASN A 40 -5.56 -10.53 -6.41
CA ASN A 40 -6.06 -10.38 -7.78
C ASN A 40 -5.15 -11.18 -8.74
N PRO A 41 -5.54 -11.41 -10.02
CA PRO A 41 -4.78 -12.25 -10.96
C PRO A 41 -3.30 -11.85 -11.15
N ALA A 42 -2.94 -10.58 -10.93
CA ALA A 42 -1.58 -10.07 -11.11
C ALA A 42 -1.23 -8.94 -10.13
N SER A 43 -1.92 -8.86 -9.01
CA SER A 43 -1.68 -7.85 -7.98
C SER A 43 -2.28 -8.26 -6.63
N LEU A 44 -1.86 -7.59 -5.58
CA LEU A 44 -2.42 -7.73 -4.23
C LEU A 44 -3.01 -6.37 -3.81
N ASP A 45 -4.25 -6.35 -3.38
CA ASP A 45 -4.80 -5.18 -2.72
C ASP A 45 -4.18 -5.04 -1.33
N VAL A 46 -3.86 -3.83 -0.94
CA VAL A 46 -3.37 -3.49 0.40
C VAL A 46 -4.32 -2.53 1.08
N VAL A 47 -4.33 -2.54 2.38
CA VAL A 47 -5.29 -1.80 3.20
C VAL A 47 -4.58 -0.65 3.89
N LEU A 48 -5.22 0.51 3.94
CA LEU A 48 -4.75 1.62 4.75
C LEU A 48 -4.74 1.21 6.23
N GLY A 49 -3.65 1.49 6.90
CA GLY A 49 -3.52 1.25 8.34
C GLY A 49 -4.37 2.20 9.17
N PRO A 50 -4.39 2.01 10.49
CA PRO A 50 -5.27 2.76 11.39
C PRO A 50 -4.79 4.19 11.68
N TYR A 51 -3.65 4.60 11.14
CA TYR A 51 -3.09 5.92 11.41
C TYR A 51 -2.78 6.69 10.14
N ILE A 52 -3.05 7.98 10.21
CA ILE A 52 -2.65 8.96 9.20
C ILE A 52 -1.87 10.10 9.87
N MET A 53 -1.08 10.80 9.07
CA MET A 53 -0.41 12.04 9.48
C MET A 53 -1.05 13.19 8.74
N VAL A 54 -1.53 14.18 9.48
CA VAL A 54 -2.12 15.41 8.95
C VAL A 54 -1.24 16.59 9.33
N GLU A 55 -1.24 17.63 8.52
CA GLU A 55 -0.52 18.87 8.83
C GLU A 55 -1.29 19.69 9.87
N ASP A 56 -0.63 20.11 10.95
CA ASP A 56 -1.19 21.06 11.91
C ASP A 56 -1.18 22.47 11.28
N PRO A 57 -2.34 23.12 11.10
CA PRO A 57 -2.43 24.42 10.45
C PRO A 57 -1.71 25.55 11.21
N ASN A 58 -1.32 25.34 12.49
CA ASN A 58 -0.71 26.37 13.30
C ASN A 58 0.83 26.40 13.23
N ASN A 59 1.46 25.25 13.00
CA ASN A 59 2.93 25.13 13.06
C ASN A 59 3.52 24.29 11.92
N PHE A 60 2.68 23.74 11.03
CA PHE A 60 3.05 22.89 9.91
C PHE A 60 3.74 21.56 10.31
N ASP A 61 3.65 21.17 11.58
CA ASP A 61 4.10 19.86 12.04
C ASP A 61 3.10 18.77 11.57
N LEU A 62 3.60 17.56 11.37
CA LEU A 62 2.74 16.41 11.09
C LEU A 62 2.21 15.83 12.39
N VAL A 63 0.91 15.78 12.54
CA VAL A 63 0.20 15.21 13.68
C VAL A 63 -0.38 13.86 13.32
N ARG A 64 -0.10 12.85 14.15
CA ARG A 64 -0.68 11.51 13.99
C ARG A 64 -2.12 11.48 14.46
N VAL A 65 -3.01 11.01 13.59
CA VAL A 65 -4.43 10.82 13.87
C VAL A 65 -4.76 9.33 13.79
N ASP A 66 -5.48 8.83 14.78
CA ASP A 66 -6.04 7.48 14.78
C ASP A 66 -7.39 7.50 14.07
N ILE A 67 -7.49 6.72 13.01
CA ILE A 67 -8.71 6.57 12.19
C ILE A 67 -9.35 5.18 12.34
N SER A 68 -8.93 4.39 13.32
CA SER A 68 -9.41 3.01 13.52
C SER A 68 -10.92 2.91 13.77
N ASP A 69 -11.52 3.94 14.37
CA ASP A 69 -12.95 3.99 14.65
C ASP A 69 -13.80 4.52 13.48
N HIS A 70 -13.14 4.91 12.38
CA HIS A 70 -13.85 5.37 11.17
C HIS A 70 -14.21 4.20 10.27
N THR A 71 -15.42 4.24 9.73
CA THR A 71 -16.04 3.21 8.89
C THR A 71 -16.65 3.82 7.63
N GLU A 72 -17.22 3.00 6.74
CA GLU A 72 -17.97 3.50 5.58
C GLU A 72 -19.19 4.35 6.00
N ASP A 73 -19.81 4.03 7.15
CA ASP A 73 -20.95 4.78 7.69
C ASP A 73 -20.54 6.05 8.47
N ASN A 74 -19.30 6.11 8.93
CA ASN A 74 -18.72 7.24 9.64
C ASN A 74 -17.28 7.48 9.16
N PRO A 75 -17.10 7.94 7.91
CA PRO A 75 -15.76 8.10 7.34
C PRO A 75 -15.00 9.28 7.99
N TRP A 76 -13.67 9.15 8.07
CA TRP A 76 -12.82 10.30 8.24
C TRP A 76 -12.84 11.13 6.94
N LEU A 77 -13.07 12.42 7.04
CA LEU A 77 -13.22 13.29 5.87
C LEU A 77 -11.91 14.01 5.58
N LEU A 78 -11.47 13.92 4.34
CA LEU A 78 -10.38 14.70 3.79
C LEU A 78 -10.98 15.88 3.02
N ASP A 79 -10.75 17.10 3.48
CA ASP A 79 -11.32 18.28 2.86
C ASP A 79 -10.64 18.59 1.50
N PRO A 80 -11.33 19.32 0.59
CA PRO A 80 -10.74 19.68 -0.70
C PRO A 80 -9.43 20.45 -0.55
N GLY A 81 -8.39 19.95 -1.21
CA GLY A 81 -7.03 20.51 -1.18
C GLY A 81 -6.16 19.97 -0.05
N GLU A 82 -6.71 19.22 0.90
CA GLU A 82 -5.93 18.60 1.96
C GLU A 82 -5.07 17.43 1.45
N PHE A 83 -3.97 17.24 2.16
CA PHE A 83 -3.01 16.18 1.92
C PHE A 83 -2.74 15.44 3.23
N VAL A 84 -2.68 14.11 3.15
CA VAL A 84 -2.34 13.27 4.31
C VAL A 84 -1.35 12.19 3.90
N LEU A 85 -0.51 11.79 4.86
CA LEU A 85 0.31 10.61 4.77
C LEU A 85 -0.37 9.48 5.54
N GLY A 86 -0.52 8.34 4.91
CA GLY A 86 -0.93 7.10 5.55
C GLY A 86 0.15 6.05 5.48
N GLU A 87 -0.06 4.92 6.11
CA GLU A 87 0.76 3.73 5.95
C GLU A 87 -0.13 2.53 5.63
N THR A 88 0.40 1.53 4.96
CA THR A 88 -0.31 0.27 4.78
C THR A 88 -0.45 -0.47 6.11
N ARG A 89 -1.51 -1.26 6.25
CA ARG A 89 -1.62 -2.24 7.33
C ARG A 89 -0.53 -3.30 7.20
N GLU A 90 -0.26 -3.69 5.98
CA GLU A 90 0.69 -4.73 5.62
C GLU A 90 2.14 -4.25 5.79
N THR A 91 2.98 -5.14 6.28
CA THR A 91 4.45 -5.03 6.28
C THR A 91 5.01 -5.83 5.12
N PHE A 92 6.01 -5.29 4.46
CA PHE A 92 6.65 -5.89 3.29
C PHE A 92 8.03 -6.44 3.63
N ASN A 93 8.35 -7.61 3.07
CA ASN A 93 9.63 -8.29 3.16
C ASN A 93 10.00 -8.78 1.74
N LEU A 94 10.29 -7.85 0.85
CA LEU A 94 10.57 -8.16 -0.55
C LEU A 94 11.91 -8.88 -0.68
N PRO A 95 11.98 -10.03 -1.37
CA PRO A 95 13.26 -10.64 -1.68
C PRO A 95 14.05 -9.78 -2.69
N ASN A 96 15.38 -9.99 -2.76
CA ASN A 96 16.28 -9.24 -3.63
C ASN A 96 16.00 -9.37 -5.14
N THR A 97 15.05 -10.21 -5.50
CA THR A 97 14.61 -10.44 -6.88
C THR A 97 13.24 -9.89 -7.21
N ILE A 98 12.59 -9.22 -6.26
CA ILE A 98 11.24 -8.69 -6.44
C ILE A 98 11.20 -7.23 -6.00
N SER A 99 10.74 -6.37 -6.89
CA SER A 99 10.30 -5.01 -6.58
C SER A 99 8.78 -4.94 -6.52
N ALA A 100 8.26 -3.88 -5.91
CA ALA A 100 6.84 -3.64 -5.86
C ALA A 100 6.49 -2.23 -6.32
N GLN A 101 5.37 -2.10 -7.03
CA GLN A 101 4.80 -0.81 -7.40
C GLN A 101 3.40 -0.68 -6.79
N PHE A 102 3.21 0.33 -5.97
CA PHE A 102 1.89 0.73 -5.53
C PHE A 102 1.16 1.47 -6.65
N VAL A 103 -0.08 1.07 -6.89
CA VAL A 103 -0.98 1.71 -7.86
C VAL A 103 -2.35 1.88 -7.23
N LEU A 104 -2.96 3.03 -7.46
CA LEU A 104 -4.31 3.27 -7.01
C LEU A 104 -5.27 2.35 -7.78
N LYS A 105 -6.18 1.69 -7.05
CA LYS A 105 -7.22 0.86 -7.67
C LYS A 105 -8.11 1.73 -8.56
N SER A 106 -8.42 1.27 -9.78
CA SER A 106 -9.15 2.06 -10.77
C SER A 106 -10.53 2.56 -10.28
N SER A 107 -11.20 1.79 -9.41
CA SER A 107 -12.44 2.22 -8.78
C SER A 107 -12.24 3.43 -7.85
N ARG A 108 -11.13 3.52 -7.16
CA ARG A 108 -10.79 4.64 -6.29
C ARG A 108 -10.36 5.87 -7.09
N ALA A 109 -9.56 5.68 -8.15
CA ALA A 109 -9.22 6.76 -9.06
C ALA A 109 -10.46 7.39 -9.72
N ARG A 110 -11.43 6.55 -10.12
CA ARG A 110 -12.72 7.05 -10.67
C ARG A 110 -13.60 7.75 -9.63
N ALA A 111 -13.39 7.50 -8.35
CA ALA A 111 -14.06 8.22 -7.26
C ALA A 111 -13.36 9.55 -6.89
N GLY A 112 -12.31 9.93 -7.63
CA GLY A 112 -11.60 11.20 -7.43
C GLY A 112 -10.39 11.13 -6.51
N TYR A 113 -10.05 9.94 -5.99
CA TYR A 113 -8.82 9.80 -5.20
C TYR A 113 -7.58 9.90 -6.09
N ASP A 114 -6.54 10.51 -5.57
CA ASP A 114 -5.22 10.54 -6.17
C ASP A 114 -4.15 10.16 -5.14
N HIS A 115 -3.02 9.69 -5.64
CA HIS A 115 -1.81 9.48 -4.84
C HIS A 115 -0.62 10.15 -5.54
N ALA A 116 0.38 10.61 -4.79
CA ALA A 116 1.48 11.42 -5.31
C ALA A 116 2.54 10.63 -6.10
N LEU A 117 2.24 9.41 -6.55
CA LEU A 117 3.08 8.54 -7.40
C LEU A 117 4.41 8.05 -6.77
N ALA A 118 4.62 8.24 -5.48
CA ALA A 118 5.79 7.74 -4.75
C ALA A 118 5.62 6.28 -4.31
N GLY A 119 5.25 5.40 -5.23
CA GLY A 119 4.81 4.04 -4.94
C GLY A 119 5.79 2.94 -5.34
N TRP A 120 7.11 3.18 -5.35
CA TRP A 120 8.09 2.17 -5.72
C TRP A 120 8.81 1.61 -4.50
N ALA A 121 8.88 0.29 -4.39
CA ALA A 121 9.67 -0.42 -3.41
C ALA A 121 10.72 -1.29 -4.11
N ASP A 122 11.98 -1.04 -3.77
CA ASP A 122 13.14 -1.72 -4.37
C ASP A 122 13.23 -3.20 -3.97
N PRO A 123 13.90 -4.03 -4.77
CA PRO A 123 14.24 -5.39 -4.38
C PRO A 123 14.99 -5.42 -3.05
N GLY A 124 14.62 -6.32 -2.15
CA GLY A 124 15.22 -6.42 -0.82
C GLY A 124 14.68 -5.44 0.22
N TRP A 125 13.71 -4.60 -0.12
CA TRP A 125 13.05 -3.74 0.85
C TRP A 125 12.22 -4.57 1.83
N ALA A 126 12.57 -4.52 3.12
CA ALA A 126 12.01 -5.42 4.12
C ALA A 126 11.78 -4.74 5.48
N GLY A 127 10.88 -5.33 6.28
CA GLY A 127 10.56 -4.91 7.64
C GLY A 127 9.82 -3.57 7.72
N SER A 128 9.20 -3.11 6.64
CA SER A 128 8.58 -1.78 6.57
C SER A 128 7.18 -1.83 5.97
N LYS A 129 6.38 -0.85 6.33
CA LYS A 129 5.09 -0.55 5.70
C LYS A 129 5.29 0.45 4.58
N LEU A 130 4.41 0.44 3.60
CA LEU A 130 4.42 1.43 2.53
C LEU A 130 3.72 2.71 3.01
N THR A 131 4.39 3.84 2.85
CA THR A 131 3.76 5.15 3.01
C THR A 131 2.89 5.44 1.79
N VAL A 132 1.70 5.97 2.03
CA VAL A 132 0.73 6.32 1.01
C VAL A 132 0.41 7.81 1.14
N GLU A 133 0.63 8.54 0.08
CA GLU A 133 0.26 9.95 -0.05
C GLU A 133 -1.14 10.05 -0.63
N LEU A 134 -2.06 10.68 0.09
CA LEU A 134 -3.43 10.89 -0.36
C LEU A 134 -3.76 12.38 -0.40
N LYS A 135 -4.33 12.81 -1.51
CA LYS A 135 -4.79 14.17 -1.74
C LYS A 135 -6.22 14.19 -2.25
N ASN A 136 -7.02 15.11 -1.72
CA ASN A 136 -8.35 15.44 -2.24
C ASN A 136 -8.28 16.64 -3.19
#